data_f9cfa876a4d91d7ca4cac7ac3f57333b
#
_entry.id   f9cfa876a4d91d7ca4cac7ac3f57333b
#
_cell.length_a   1.000
_cell.length_b   1.000
_cell.length_c   1.000
_cell.angle_alpha   90.00
_cell.angle_beta   90.00
_cell.angle_gamma   90.00
#
_symmetry.space_group_name_H-M   'P 1'
#
loop_
_entity.id
_entity.type
_entity.pdbx_description
1 polymer ?
#
loop_
_entity_poly.entity_id
_entity_poly.type
_entity_poly.pdbx_seq_one_letter_code
_entity_poly.pdbx_strand_id
1 'polypeptide(L)'
;MNSTDDANDMDGTGGMVNAGATDGVECWETARANHDFSSRHGHALAGMLGPAFVAAVAYVDPGNVAANITSGARYGYLLVWVLVLANCMSVLIQYQSAKLGIVTGKSLPEILGERLGDGGRFMFFMQAEVIAIATDLAEVIGGAIALKLLFGLPLFIGGCTIGIISTVLLIFQKSATHHIFEKLIIALLLVITFGFIAGLFIDPPNPAQVLQGLVPHFKGTETVLMATSMLGATVMPHAIY
;
A
#
# COMPACT_ATOMS: atom_id res chain seq x y z
N MET A 1 -39.40 -6.74 -62.11
CA MET A 1 -40.67 -6.09 -62.38
C MET A 1 -40.73 -4.84 -61.58
N ASN A 2 -40.50 -3.82 -62.26
CA ASN A 2 -40.90 -2.41 -62.25
C ASN A 2 -40.32 -1.58 -61.10
N SER A 3 -39.48 -0.67 -61.45
CA SER A 3 -39.62 0.52 -62.31
C SER A 3 -39.78 1.76 -61.44
N THR A 4 -38.79 2.56 -61.53
CA THR A 4 -38.64 3.90 -62.12
C THR A 4 -38.91 5.05 -61.16
N ASP A 5 -37.91 5.89 -61.08
CA ASP A 5 -37.80 7.28 -61.59
C ASP A 5 -38.52 8.30 -60.70
N ASP A 6 -38.10 9.46 -60.41
CA ASP A 6 -37.35 10.53 -61.06
C ASP A 6 -36.96 11.57 -60.00
N ALA A 7 -35.80 12.12 -60.02
CA ALA A 7 -35.38 13.37 -60.56
C ALA A 7 -35.96 14.66 -59.99
N ASN A 8 -35.02 15.47 -59.50
CA ASN A 8 -34.95 16.93 -59.67
C ASN A 8 -35.95 17.83 -58.91
N ASP A 9 -35.47 18.61 -58.00
CA ASP A 9 -35.57 20.06 -58.20
C ASP A 9 -34.54 20.85 -57.41
N MET A 10 -33.77 21.64 -58.09
CA MET A 10 -33.00 22.75 -57.57
C MET A 10 -33.97 23.90 -57.23
N ASP A 11 -33.92 24.44 -56.06
CA ASP A 11 -34.13 25.88 -55.92
C ASP A 11 -33.30 26.45 -54.75
N GLY A 12 -32.46 27.40 -55.12
CA GLY A 12 -31.64 28.17 -54.25
C GLY A 12 -32.42 29.33 -53.66
N THR A 13 -32.44 29.42 -52.36
CA THR A 13 -32.60 30.73 -51.70
C THR A 13 -31.79 30.77 -50.44
N GLY A 14 -30.94 31.77 -50.36
CA GLY A 14 -30.06 32.07 -49.23
C GLY A 14 -30.77 32.22 -47.90
N GLY A 15 -30.22 31.60 -46.90
CA GLY A 15 -30.51 31.86 -45.53
C GLY A 15 -29.20 32.07 -44.79
N MET A 16 -28.89 33.33 -44.45
CA MET A 16 -27.87 33.68 -43.45
C MET A 16 -28.14 32.89 -42.19
N VAL A 17 -27.36 31.85 -41.95
CA VAL A 17 -27.40 31.11 -40.71
C VAL A 17 -26.51 31.86 -39.72
N ASN A 18 -27.13 32.33 -38.64
CA ASN A 18 -26.52 32.91 -37.46
C ASN A 18 -25.29 32.10 -36.96
N ALA A 19 -24.12 32.53 -37.32
CA ALA A 19 -22.85 31.96 -36.84
C ALA A 19 -22.50 32.36 -35.39
N GLY A 20 -23.44 32.93 -34.64
CA GLY A 20 -23.21 33.41 -33.27
C GLY A 20 -23.92 32.65 -32.16
N ALA A 21 -24.79 31.67 -32.50
CA ALA A 21 -25.58 30.97 -31.46
C ALA A 21 -25.11 29.53 -31.18
N THR A 22 -24.29 28.95 -32.06
CA THR A 22 -23.78 27.58 -31.88
C THR A 22 -22.52 27.53 -31.04
N ASP A 23 -21.66 28.55 -31.10
CA ASP A 23 -20.40 28.60 -30.38
C ASP A 23 -20.61 28.72 -28.81
N GLY A 24 -21.71 29.33 -28.38
CA GLY A 24 -22.08 29.45 -26.98
C GLY A 24 -22.55 28.12 -26.38
N VAL A 25 -23.29 27.32 -27.16
CA VAL A 25 -23.87 26.06 -26.71
C VAL A 25 -22.79 24.98 -26.58
N GLU A 26 -21.88 24.90 -27.52
CA GLU A 26 -20.74 23.96 -27.46
C GLU A 26 -19.76 24.30 -26.34
N CYS A 27 -19.55 25.59 -26.08
CA CYS A 27 -18.63 26.02 -25.01
C CYS A 27 -19.13 25.66 -23.60
N TRP A 28 -20.42 25.79 -23.33
CA TRP A 28 -20.95 25.41 -22.00
C TRP A 28 -21.17 23.90 -21.86
N GLU A 29 -21.41 23.16 -22.95
CA GLU A 29 -21.45 21.69 -22.91
C GLU A 29 -20.07 21.09 -22.65
N THR A 30 -19.02 21.60 -23.30
CA THR A 30 -17.64 21.19 -23.03
C THR A 30 -17.19 21.60 -21.62
N ALA A 31 -17.58 22.77 -21.13
CA ALA A 31 -17.31 23.19 -19.75
C ALA A 31 -18.04 22.32 -18.71
N ARG A 32 -19.28 21.92 -19.01
CA ARG A 32 -20.07 21.01 -18.17
C ARG A 32 -19.47 19.59 -18.16
N ALA A 33 -19.09 19.07 -19.32
CA ALA A 33 -18.44 17.78 -19.45
C ALA A 33 -17.09 17.73 -18.71
N ASN A 34 -16.30 18.81 -18.76
CA ASN A 34 -15.05 18.93 -18.03
C ASN A 34 -15.26 19.05 -16.51
N HIS A 35 -16.32 19.74 -16.08
CA HIS A 35 -16.66 19.85 -14.65
C HIS A 35 -17.17 18.51 -14.09
N ASP A 36 -17.99 17.78 -14.83
CA ASP A 36 -18.46 16.43 -14.48
C ASP A 36 -17.31 15.42 -14.49
N PHE A 37 -16.36 15.53 -15.42
CA PHE A 37 -15.17 14.71 -15.45
C PHE A 37 -14.27 14.96 -14.23
N SER A 38 -14.06 16.21 -13.85
CA SER A 38 -13.27 16.61 -12.70
C SER A 38 -13.91 16.16 -11.37
N SER A 39 -15.24 16.31 -11.23
CA SER A 39 -15.95 15.89 -10.02
C SER A 39 -15.99 14.37 -9.87
N ARG A 40 -16.16 13.62 -10.97
CA ARG A 40 -16.11 12.15 -10.97
C ARG A 40 -14.73 11.62 -10.59
N HIS A 41 -13.65 12.27 -11.01
CA HIS A 41 -12.29 11.88 -10.64
C HIS A 41 -11.98 12.18 -9.16
N GLY A 42 -12.50 13.27 -8.61
CA GLY A 42 -12.36 13.59 -7.19
C GLY A 42 -13.06 12.56 -6.29
N HIS A 43 -14.27 12.15 -6.62
CA HIS A 43 -15.00 11.11 -5.90
C HIS A 43 -14.39 9.71 -6.10
N ALA A 44 -13.87 9.41 -7.29
CA ALA A 44 -13.18 8.15 -7.56
C ALA A 44 -11.86 8.06 -6.77
N LEU A 45 -11.07 9.14 -6.73
CA LEU A 45 -9.85 9.21 -5.92
C LEU A 45 -10.13 9.08 -4.42
N ALA A 46 -11.15 9.76 -3.91
CA ALA A 46 -11.56 9.64 -2.51
C ALA A 46 -12.05 8.23 -2.17
N GLY A 47 -12.74 7.56 -3.09
CA GLY A 47 -13.16 6.16 -2.93
C GLY A 47 -12.01 5.15 -2.97
N MET A 48 -10.89 5.48 -3.62
CA MET A 48 -9.68 4.64 -3.66
C MET A 48 -8.76 4.85 -2.45
N LEU A 49 -8.92 5.95 -1.70
CA LEU A 49 -8.10 6.22 -0.52
C LEU A 49 -8.30 5.18 0.58
N GLY A 50 -9.52 4.69 0.79
CA GLY A 50 -9.80 3.66 1.80
C GLY A 50 -8.99 2.37 1.58
N PRO A 51 -9.11 1.70 0.44
CA PRO A 51 -8.28 0.54 0.12
C PRO A 51 -6.77 0.82 0.14
N ALA A 52 -6.34 2.04 -0.26
CA ALA A 52 -4.94 2.44 -0.20
C ALA A 52 -4.43 2.55 1.24
N PHE A 53 -5.24 3.08 2.17
CA PHE A 53 -4.90 3.10 3.60
C PHE A 53 -4.83 1.69 4.20
N VAL A 54 -5.73 0.80 3.83
CA VAL A 54 -5.69 -0.62 4.26
C VAL A 54 -4.41 -1.28 3.77
N ALA A 55 -4.01 -1.05 2.52
CA ALA A 55 -2.75 -1.55 1.98
C ALA A 55 -1.53 -0.95 2.70
N ALA A 56 -1.57 0.35 3.06
CA ALA A 56 -0.49 1.02 3.79
C ALA A 56 -0.30 0.44 5.20
N VAL A 57 -1.36 0.00 5.87
CA VAL A 57 -1.26 -0.64 7.21
C VAL A 57 -0.49 -1.95 7.16
N ALA A 58 -0.55 -2.70 6.07
CA ALA A 58 0.22 -3.93 5.90
C ALA A 58 1.74 -3.72 6.04
N TYR A 59 2.22 -2.48 5.84
CA TYR A 59 3.64 -2.11 6.03
C TYR A 59 4.00 -1.66 7.45
N VAL A 60 3.01 -1.43 8.30
CA VAL A 60 3.22 -1.03 9.70
C VAL A 60 3.16 -2.28 10.56
N ASP A 61 4.20 -3.09 10.50
CA ASP A 61 4.33 -4.30 11.29
C ASP A 61 5.24 -4.08 12.51
N PRO A 62 5.06 -4.84 13.60
CA PRO A 62 5.91 -4.76 14.77
C PRO A 62 7.37 -5.15 14.49
N GLY A 63 7.63 -6.05 13.55
CA GLY A 63 8.97 -6.49 13.17
C GLY A 63 9.79 -5.38 12.56
N ASN A 64 9.21 -4.65 11.60
CA ASN A 64 9.83 -3.49 10.98
C ASN A 64 10.12 -2.38 12.00
N VAL A 65 9.13 -2.05 12.83
CA VAL A 65 9.28 -1.04 13.89
C VAL A 65 10.37 -1.44 14.88
N ALA A 66 10.38 -2.68 15.37
CA ALA A 66 11.37 -3.19 16.30
C ALA A 66 12.80 -3.19 15.72
N ALA A 67 12.96 -3.61 14.46
CA ALA A 67 14.25 -3.61 13.78
C ALA A 67 14.80 -2.18 13.65
N ASN A 68 13.96 -1.22 13.23
CA ASN A 68 14.36 0.17 13.07
C ASN A 68 14.70 0.86 14.41
N ILE A 69 13.89 0.65 15.44
CA ILE A 69 14.17 1.16 16.79
C ILE A 69 15.47 0.57 17.35
N THR A 70 15.67 -0.75 17.21
CA THR A 70 16.88 -1.43 17.68
C THR A 70 18.11 -0.92 16.93
N SER A 71 18.00 -0.72 15.62
CA SER A 71 19.06 -0.15 14.79
C SER A 71 19.42 1.26 15.25
N GLY A 72 18.44 2.12 15.46
CA GLY A 72 18.64 3.49 15.95
C GLY A 72 19.28 3.53 17.34
N ALA A 73 18.79 2.69 18.26
CA ALA A 73 19.30 2.61 19.62
C ALA A 73 20.74 2.10 19.73
N ARG A 74 21.13 1.14 18.88
CA ARG A 74 22.48 0.54 18.91
C ARG A 74 23.52 1.26 18.06
N TYR A 75 23.10 1.74 16.90
CA TYR A 75 24.02 2.25 15.87
C TYR A 75 23.77 3.72 15.51
N GLY A 76 22.80 4.39 16.16
CA GLY A 76 22.42 5.75 15.83
C GLY A 76 21.98 5.85 14.36
N TYR A 77 22.53 6.80 13.64
CA TYR A 77 22.18 7.05 12.23
C TYR A 77 22.96 6.22 11.20
N LEU A 78 23.80 5.26 11.64
CA LEU A 78 24.73 4.51 10.78
C LEU A 78 24.01 3.78 9.63
N LEU A 79 22.81 3.25 9.88
CA LEU A 79 22.06 2.41 8.94
C LEU A 79 20.89 3.14 8.27
N VAL A 80 20.84 4.46 8.32
CA VAL A 80 19.81 5.26 7.63
C VAL A 80 19.80 5.00 6.12
N TRP A 81 20.97 4.82 5.50
CA TRP A 81 21.07 4.48 4.09
C TRP A 81 20.40 3.14 3.75
N VAL A 82 20.45 2.15 4.65
CA VAL A 82 19.78 0.85 4.48
C VAL A 82 18.27 1.05 4.47
N LEU A 83 17.74 1.89 5.39
CA LEU A 83 16.33 2.20 5.46
C LEU A 83 15.83 2.87 4.16
N VAL A 84 16.59 3.86 3.66
CA VAL A 84 16.26 4.53 2.39
C VAL A 84 16.29 3.55 1.22
N LEU A 85 17.33 2.71 1.15
CA LEU A 85 17.45 1.70 0.09
C LEU A 85 16.30 0.69 0.14
N ALA A 86 15.97 0.18 1.34
CA ALA A 86 14.87 -0.75 1.54
C ALA A 86 13.52 -0.16 1.09
N ASN A 87 13.25 1.10 1.43
CA ASN A 87 12.03 1.78 0.98
C ASN A 87 12.01 1.97 -0.55
N CYS A 88 13.13 2.36 -1.17
CA CYS A 88 13.22 2.47 -2.63
C CYS A 88 12.97 1.11 -3.32
N MET A 89 13.55 0.03 -2.79
CA MET A 89 13.31 -1.33 -3.29
C MET A 89 11.85 -1.74 -3.13
N SER A 90 11.25 -1.47 -1.98
CA SER A 90 9.84 -1.76 -1.70
C SER A 90 8.91 -1.07 -2.70
N VAL A 91 9.10 0.24 -2.94
CA VAL A 91 8.32 1.01 -3.93
C VAL A 91 8.46 0.43 -5.34
N LEU A 92 9.68 0.05 -5.76
CA LEU A 92 9.92 -0.57 -7.06
C LEU A 92 9.18 -1.90 -7.22
N ILE A 93 9.25 -2.76 -6.20
CA ILE A 93 8.61 -4.08 -6.21
C ILE A 93 7.10 -3.92 -6.25
N GLN A 94 6.53 -3.04 -5.42
CA GLN A 94 5.10 -2.75 -5.41
C GLN A 94 4.60 -2.21 -6.74
N TYR A 95 5.34 -1.27 -7.33
CA TYR A 95 5.01 -0.73 -8.65
C TYR A 95 4.97 -1.84 -9.72
N GLN A 96 5.93 -2.75 -9.69
CA GLN A 96 5.96 -3.87 -10.65
C GLN A 96 4.82 -4.86 -10.41
N SER A 97 4.50 -5.17 -9.14
CA SER A 97 3.38 -6.04 -8.78
C SER A 97 2.03 -5.43 -9.22
N ALA A 98 1.81 -4.15 -8.94
CA ALA A 98 0.61 -3.43 -9.36
C ALA A 98 0.49 -3.38 -10.90
N LYS A 99 1.60 -3.10 -11.60
CA LYS A 99 1.64 -3.11 -13.07
C LYS A 99 1.33 -4.49 -13.63
N LEU A 100 1.85 -5.55 -13.02
CA LEU A 100 1.55 -6.92 -13.41
C LEU A 100 0.06 -7.20 -13.29
N GLY A 101 -0.55 -6.88 -12.15
CA GLY A 101 -1.99 -7.07 -11.92
C GLY A 101 -2.86 -6.31 -12.91
N ILE A 102 -2.52 -5.04 -13.20
CA ILE A 102 -3.28 -4.20 -14.16
C ILE A 102 -3.18 -4.76 -15.59
N VAL A 103 -1.99 -5.20 -16.01
CA VAL A 103 -1.76 -5.67 -17.39
C VAL A 103 -2.32 -7.07 -17.63
N THR A 104 -2.20 -7.97 -16.64
CA THR A 104 -2.56 -9.37 -16.80
C THR A 104 -3.94 -9.72 -16.25
N GLY A 105 -4.51 -8.88 -15.37
CA GLY A 105 -5.72 -9.18 -14.63
C GLY A 105 -5.56 -10.33 -13.61
N LYS A 106 -4.31 -10.76 -13.36
CA LYS A 106 -3.98 -11.89 -12.49
C LYS A 106 -2.97 -11.47 -11.43
N SER A 107 -3.02 -12.11 -10.28
CA SER A 107 -2.02 -11.96 -9.24
C SER A 107 -0.72 -12.71 -9.59
N LEU A 108 0.39 -12.31 -8.96
CA LEU A 108 1.68 -12.98 -9.17
C LEU A 108 1.63 -14.50 -8.86
N PRO A 109 1.01 -14.96 -7.75
CA PRO A 109 0.87 -16.39 -7.47
C PRO A 109 0.07 -17.16 -8.54
N GLU A 110 -0.98 -16.56 -9.09
CA GLU A 110 -1.77 -17.16 -10.18
C GLU A 110 -0.91 -17.39 -11.42
N ILE A 111 -0.14 -16.38 -11.83
CA ILE A 111 0.74 -16.48 -13.01
C ILE A 111 1.84 -17.52 -12.78
N LEU A 112 2.43 -17.54 -11.57
CA LEU A 112 3.44 -18.54 -11.22
C LEU A 112 2.85 -19.94 -11.17
N GLY A 113 1.62 -20.09 -10.63
CA GLY A 113 0.91 -21.36 -10.58
C GLY A 113 0.59 -21.94 -11.97
N GLU A 114 0.39 -21.07 -12.98
CA GLU A 114 0.18 -21.49 -14.37
C GLU A 114 1.47 -21.85 -15.10
N ARG A 115 2.59 -21.19 -14.75
CA ARG A 115 3.87 -21.36 -15.47
C ARG A 115 4.80 -22.40 -14.86
N LEU A 116 4.67 -22.65 -13.56
CA LEU A 116 5.51 -23.61 -12.86
C LEU A 116 4.93 -25.02 -12.96
N GLY A 117 5.81 -26.01 -13.16
CA GLY A 117 5.44 -27.43 -13.00
C GLY A 117 5.12 -27.75 -11.53
N ASP A 118 4.49 -28.92 -11.28
CA ASP A 118 3.96 -29.31 -9.97
C ASP A 118 5.00 -29.22 -8.84
N GLY A 119 6.25 -29.58 -9.08
CA GLY A 119 7.32 -29.48 -8.09
C GLY A 119 7.69 -28.04 -7.75
N GLY A 120 7.79 -27.17 -8.76
CA GLY A 120 8.08 -25.75 -8.56
C GLY A 120 6.94 -25.01 -7.85
N ARG A 121 5.70 -25.34 -8.19
CA ARG A 121 4.49 -24.83 -7.55
C ARG A 121 4.42 -25.21 -6.06
N PHE A 122 4.73 -26.47 -5.74
CA PHE A 122 4.79 -26.93 -4.36
C PHE A 122 5.88 -26.22 -3.55
N MET A 123 7.09 -26.07 -4.12
CA MET A 123 8.17 -25.33 -3.45
C MET A 123 7.83 -23.86 -3.20
N PHE A 124 7.21 -23.20 -4.18
CA PHE A 124 6.78 -21.83 -4.04
C PHE A 124 5.69 -21.66 -2.96
N PHE A 125 4.72 -22.58 -2.93
CA PHE A 125 3.70 -22.62 -1.88
C PHE A 125 4.33 -22.83 -0.49
N MET A 126 5.25 -23.78 -0.33
CA MET A 126 5.95 -24.03 0.92
C MET A 126 6.74 -22.78 1.39
N GLN A 127 7.40 -22.12 0.48
CA GLN A 127 8.12 -20.88 0.79
C GLN A 127 7.16 -19.77 1.28
N ALA A 128 6.05 -19.57 0.60
CA ALA A 128 5.05 -18.58 0.98
C ALA A 128 4.46 -18.88 2.38
N GLU A 129 4.17 -20.16 2.65
CA GLU A 129 3.65 -20.61 3.95
C GLU A 129 4.65 -20.38 5.09
N VAL A 130 5.92 -20.71 4.89
CA VAL A 130 6.97 -20.45 5.90
C VAL A 130 7.12 -18.96 6.18
N ILE A 131 7.06 -18.13 5.15
CA ILE A 131 7.13 -16.67 5.33
C ILE A 131 5.91 -16.17 6.10
N ALA A 132 4.69 -16.61 5.77
CA ALA A 132 3.47 -16.23 6.46
C ALA A 132 3.54 -16.61 7.95
N ILE A 133 3.92 -17.85 8.27
CA ILE A 133 4.08 -18.31 9.67
C ILE A 133 5.11 -17.46 10.42
N ALA A 134 6.24 -17.13 9.77
CA ALA A 134 7.28 -16.30 10.40
C ALA A 134 6.78 -14.88 10.68
N THR A 135 5.99 -14.31 9.77
CA THR A 135 5.39 -12.98 9.95
C THR A 135 4.37 -12.98 11.07
N ASP A 136 3.44 -13.94 11.09
CA ASP A 136 2.42 -14.08 12.14
C ASP A 136 3.07 -14.23 13.52
N LEU A 137 4.15 -15.02 13.60
CA LEU A 137 4.91 -15.18 14.84
C LEU A 137 5.53 -13.86 15.31
N ALA A 138 6.10 -13.08 14.38
CA ALA A 138 6.67 -11.77 14.70
C ALA A 138 5.59 -10.79 15.21
N GLU A 139 4.41 -10.79 14.61
CA GLU A 139 3.28 -9.96 15.03
C GLU A 139 2.79 -10.33 16.43
N VAL A 140 2.60 -11.61 16.71
CA VAL A 140 2.19 -12.09 18.05
C VAL A 140 3.22 -11.74 19.12
N ILE A 141 4.51 -11.92 18.82
CA ILE A 141 5.59 -11.57 19.76
C ILE A 141 5.64 -10.05 19.97
N GLY A 142 5.52 -9.26 18.91
CA GLY A 142 5.49 -7.79 18.99
C GLY A 142 4.34 -7.28 19.85
N GLY A 143 3.13 -7.82 19.64
CA GLY A 143 1.96 -7.52 20.47
C GLY A 143 2.12 -7.96 21.91
N ALA A 144 2.72 -9.13 22.18
CA ALA A 144 3.01 -9.61 23.52
C ALA A 144 4.01 -8.71 24.27
N ILE A 145 5.04 -8.21 23.56
CA ILE A 145 6.01 -7.25 24.11
C ILE A 145 5.31 -5.92 24.44
N ALA A 146 4.45 -5.43 23.56
CA ALA A 146 3.68 -4.23 23.83
C ALA A 146 2.79 -4.35 25.08
N LEU A 147 2.07 -5.47 25.23
CA LEU A 147 1.28 -5.76 26.43
C LEU A 147 2.13 -5.87 27.70
N LYS A 148 3.33 -6.43 27.59
CA LYS A 148 4.27 -6.48 28.70
C LYS A 148 4.74 -5.10 29.12
N LEU A 149 5.04 -4.23 28.18
CA LEU A 149 5.51 -2.85 28.45
C LEU A 149 4.39 -1.96 29.00
N LEU A 150 3.16 -2.11 28.52
CA LEU A 150 2.03 -1.28 28.93
C LEU A 150 1.38 -1.75 30.23
N PHE A 151 1.22 -3.06 30.39
CA PHE A 151 0.44 -3.67 31.48
C PHE A 151 1.25 -4.59 32.40
N GLY A 152 2.54 -4.79 32.13
CA GLY A 152 3.38 -5.70 32.90
C GLY A 152 3.05 -7.19 32.73
N LEU A 153 2.27 -7.57 31.73
CA LEU A 153 1.84 -8.96 31.53
C LEU A 153 3.02 -9.85 31.13
N PRO A 154 3.09 -11.11 31.62
CA PRO A 154 4.09 -12.06 31.14
C PRO A 154 3.92 -12.35 29.65
N LEU A 155 5.04 -12.51 28.93
CA LEU A 155 5.06 -12.68 27.48
C LEU A 155 4.13 -13.79 26.98
N PHE A 156 4.06 -14.91 27.69
CA PHE A 156 3.20 -16.04 27.31
C PHE A 156 1.71 -15.66 27.33
N ILE A 157 1.26 -15.00 28.41
CA ILE A 157 -0.12 -14.54 28.55
C ILE A 157 -0.41 -13.45 27.51
N GLY A 158 0.54 -12.54 27.27
CA GLY A 158 0.45 -11.52 26.24
C GLY A 158 0.27 -12.13 24.84
N GLY A 159 1.08 -13.13 24.50
CA GLY A 159 0.97 -13.84 23.22
C GLY A 159 -0.38 -14.54 23.03
N CYS A 160 -0.85 -15.28 24.05
CA CYS A 160 -2.17 -15.91 24.02
C CYS A 160 -3.30 -14.87 23.84
N THR A 161 -3.22 -13.74 24.54
CA THR A 161 -4.20 -12.66 24.45
C THR A 161 -4.24 -12.06 23.04
N ILE A 162 -3.08 -11.76 22.44
CA ILE A 162 -2.98 -11.25 21.05
C ILE A 162 -3.53 -12.29 20.08
N GLY A 163 -3.17 -13.56 20.20
CA GLY A 163 -3.68 -14.63 19.34
C GLY A 163 -5.21 -14.76 19.39
N ILE A 164 -5.80 -14.66 20.56
CA ILE A 164 -7.25 -14.68 20.74
C ILE A 164 -7.90 -13.45 20.10
N ILE A 165 -7.36 -12.25 20.35
CA ILE A 165 -7.88 -11.01 19.78
C ILE A 165 -7.80 -11.05 18.25
N SER A 166 -6.67 -11.47 17.68
CA SER A 166 -6.49 -11.59 16.23
C SER A 166 -7.49 -12.58 15.63
N THR A 167 -7.68 -13.72 16.25
CA THR A 167 -8.65 -14.74 15.80
C THR A 167 -10.08 -14.19 15.83
N VAL A 168 -10.45 -13.49 16.90
CA VAL A 168 -11.78 -12.87 17.04
C VAL A 168 -11.98 -11.81 15.96
N LEU A 169 -10.99 -10.93 15.73
CA LEU A 169 -11.07 -9.91 14.66
C LEU A 169 -11.21 -10.55 13.28
N LEU A 170 -10.51 -11.65 13.01
CA LEU A 170 -10.62 -12.39 11.76
C LEU A 170 -12.02 -12.96 11.52
N ILE A 171 -12.68 -13.45 12.57
CA ILE A 171 -14.06 -13.95 12.50
C ILE A 171 -15.02 -12.80 12.18
N PHE A 172 -14.83 -11.64 12.81
CA PHE A 172 -15.66 -10.46 12.55
C PHE A 172 -15.45 -9.85 11.17
N GLN A 173 -14.28 -10.02 10.55
CA GLN A 173 -13.97 -9.53 9.20
C GLN A 173 -14.87 -10.18 8.14
N LYS A 174 -15.33 -11.43 8.35
CA LYS A 174 -16.24 -12.14 7.44
C LYS A 174 -17.67 -11.58 7.44
N SER A 175 -18.05 -10.78 8.42
CA SER A 175 -19.42 -10.27 8.58
C SER A 175 -19.47 -8.80 8.14
N ALA A 176 -19.95 -8.55 6.94
CA ALA A 176 -20.69 -7.37 6.38
C ALA A 176 -20.31 -5.93 6.81
N THR A 177 -19.27 -5.67 7.61
CA THR A 177 -19.03 -4.32 8.14
C THR A 177 -17.68 -3.73 7.65
N HIS A 178 -17.43 -3.85 6.34
CA HIS A 178 -16.22 -3.30 5.71
C HIS A 178 -15.92 -1.84 6.12
N HIS A 179 -16.92 -0.98 6.16
CA HIS A 179 -16.72 0.44 6.48
C HIS A 179 -16.31 0.72 7.94
N ILE A 180 -16.71 -0.11 8.89
CA ILE A 180 -16.30 0.08 10.31
C ILE A 180 -14.88 -0.40 10.48
N PHE A 181 -14.52 -1.52 9.88
CA PHE A 181 -13.17 -2.07 9.88
C PHE A 181 -12.17 -1.10 9.25
N GLU A 182 -12.50 -0.55 8.09
CA GLU A 182 -11.69 0.47 7.39
C GLU A 182 -11.47 1.72 8.26
N LYS A 183 -12.52 2.25 8.87
CA LYS A 183 -12.40 3.42 9.78
C LYS A 183 -11.56 3.13 11.01
N LEU A 184 -11.67 1.93 11.57
CA LEU A 184 -10.85 1.50 12.70
C LEU A 184 -9.38 1.44 12.33
N ILE A 185 -9.07 0.87 11.17
CA ILE A 185 -7.70 0.79 10.64
C ILE A 185 -7.11 2.20 10.43
N ILE A 186 -7.87 3.09 9.79
CA ILE A 186 -7.44 4.48 9.56
C ILE A 186 -7.20 5.19 10.90
N ALA A 187 -8.09 5.01 11.88
CA ALA A 187 -7.92 5.61 13.20
C ALA A 187 -6.65 5.11 13.91
N LEU A 188 -6.37 3.81 13.87
CA LEU A 188 -5.16 3.23 14.44
C LEU A 188 -3.91 3.73 13.74
N LEU A 189 -3.92 3.81 12.40
CA LEU A 189 -2.82 4.36 11.61
C LEU A 189 -2.54 5.82 11.99
N LEU A 190 -3.58 6.62 12.17
CA LEU A 190 -3.44 8.00 12.63
C LEU A 190 -2.82 8.09 14.01
N VAL A 191 -3.24 7.25 14.97
CA VAL A 191 -2.66 7.20 16.32
C VAL A 191 -1.17 6.90 16.25
N ILE A 192 -0.75 5.91 15.46
CA ILE A 192 0.66 5.55 15.27
C ILE A 192 1.43 6.73 14.64
N THR A 193 0.87 7.33 13.60
CA THR A 193 1.47 8.47 12.89
C THR A 193 1.67 9.65 13.84
N PHE A 194 0.65 10.01 14.63
CA PHE A 194 0.76 11.06 15.63
C PHE A 194 1.79 10.73 16.72
N GLY A 195 1.88 9.46 17.14
CA GLY A 195 2.90 9.01 18.09
C GLY A 195 4.32 9.22 17.58
N PHE A 196 4.59 8.85 16.32
CA PHE A 196 5.91 9.09 15.71
C PHE A 196 6.20 10.58 15.50
N ILE A 197 5.22 11.37 15.06
CA ILE A 197 5.36 12.82 14.92
C ILE A 197 5.67 13.46 16.28
N ALA A 198 4.96 13.09 17.34
CA ALA A 198 5.22 13.57 18.69
C ALA A 198 6.65 13.20 19.15
N GLY A 199 7.11 11.99 18.86
CA GLY A 199 8.49 11.58 19.14
C GLY A 199 9.54 12.47 18.45
N LEU A 200 9.31 12.87 17.21
CA LEU A 200 10.17 13.80 16.46
C LEU A 200 10.24 15.20 17.10
N PHE A 201 9.17 15.66 17.74
CA PHE A 201 9.17 16.95 18.45
C PHE A 201 9.86 16.87 19.81
N ILE A 202 9.82 15.70 20.47
CA ILE A 202 10.46 15.50 21.79
C ILE A 202 11.97 15.39 21.63
N ASP A 203 12.44 14.64 20.64
CA ASP A 203 13.86 14.44 20.35
C ASP A 203 14.13 14.64 18.85
N PRO A 204 14.33 15.88 18.42
CA PRO A 204 14.53 16.19 17.01
C PRO A 204 15.85 15.59 16.49
N PRO A 205 15.83 14.89 15.36
CA PRO A 205 17.02 14.28 14.79
C PRO A 205 18.02 15.34 14.35
N ASN A 206 19.32 15.08 14.55
CA ASN A 206 20.37 15.96 14.08
C ASN A 206 20.54 15.82 12.56
N PRO A 207 20.24 16.86 11.75
CA PRO A 207 20.27 16.75 10.29
C PRO A 207 21.63 16.37 9.71
N ALA A 208 22.71 16.86 10.33
CA ALA A 208 24.08 16.55 9.89
C ALA A 208 24.42 15.06 10.07
N GLN A 209 24.01 14.47 11.17
CA GLN A 209 24.22 13.04 11.45
C GLN A 209 23.35 12.15 10.55
N VAL A 210 22.11 12.58 10.27
CA VAL A 210 21.23 11.89 9.31
C VAL A 210 21.85 11.87 7.92
N LEU A 211 22.37 13.01 7.44
CA LEU A 211 23.06 13.09 6.15
C LEU A 211 24.33 12.23 6.09
N GLN A 212 25.11 12.18 7.17
CA GLN A 212 26.25 11.27 7.27
C GLN A 212 25.82 9.80 7.24
N GLY A 213 24.68 9.47 7.83
CA GLY A 213 24.11 8.13 7.82
C GLY A 213 23.59 7.66 6.45
N LEU A 214 23.51 8.55 5.46
CA LEU A 214 23.20 8.18 4.07
C LEU A 214 24.38 7.59 3.32
N VAL A 215 25.61 7.76 3.84
CA VAL A 215 26.81 7.19 3.24
C VAL A 215 26.92 5.70 3.60
N PRO A 216 26.89 4.78 2.62
CA PRO A 216 26.92 3.35 2.88
C PRO A 216 28.23 2.93 3.55
N HIS A 217 28.15 2.44 4.78
CA HIS A 217 29.27 1.79 5.46
C HIS A 217 28.79 0.86 6.55
N PHE A 218 29.60 -0.16 6.89
CA PHE A 218 29.35 -1.13 7.94
C PHE A 218 30.45 -1.09 8.99
N LYS A 219 30.09 -1.35 10.23
CA LYS A 219 31.03 -1.48 11.35
C LYS A 219 30.98 -2.91 11.92
N GLY A 220 31.41 -3.89 11.12
CA GLY A 220 31.46 -5.28 11.54
C GLY A 220 30.20 -6.10 11.18
N THR A 221 30.25 -7.39 11.49
CA THR A 221 29.25 -8.38 11.09
C THR A 221 27.87 -8.12 11.69
N GLU A 222 27.82 -7.56 12.90
CA GLU A 222 26.55 -7.25 13.57
C GLU A 222 25.74 -6.18 12.84
N THR A 223 26.42 -5.18 12.25
CA THR A 223 25.74 -4.15 11.45
C THR A 223 25.21 -4.71 10.13
N VAL A 224 25.88 -5.72 9.56
CA VAL A 224 25.38 -6.43 8.36
C VAL A 224 24.14 -7.24 8.69
N LEU A 225 24.15 -7.96 9.82
CA LEU A 225 22.98 -8.71 10.29
C LEU A 225 21.78 -7.79 10.55
N MET A 226 22.02 -6.64 11.20
CA MET A 226 20.97 -5.65 11.44
C MET A 226 20.44 -5.06 10.14
N ALA A 227 21.30 -4.72 9.20
CA ALA A 227 20.93 -4.22 7.87
C ALA A 227 20.05 -5.24 7.11
N THR A 228 20.45 -6.52 7.15
CA THR A 228 19.68 -7.61 6.53
C THR A 228 18.31 -7.78 7.20
N SER A 229 18.24 -7.67 8.53
CA SER A 229 16.99 -7.70 9.27
C SER A 229 16.07 -6.53 8.90
N MET A 230 16.60 -5.31 8.84
CA MET A 230 15.84 -4.12 8.42
C MET A 230 15.32 -4.26 6.98
N LEU A 231 16.16 -4.75 6.07
CA LEU A 231 15.80 -4.93 4.67
C LEU A 231 14.72 -6.00 4.50
N GLY A 232 14.85 -7.14 5.20
CA GLY A 232 13.87 -8.21 5.19
C GLY A 232 12.54 -7.83 5.81
N ALA A 233 12.55 -7.03 6.89
CA ALA A 233 11.34 -6.53 7.54
C ALA A 233 10.62 -5.46 6.70
N THR A 234 11.36 -4.62 5.95
CA THR A 234 10.77 -3.54 5.15
C THR A 234 10.24 -4.03 3.80
N VAL A 235 10.95 -4.95 3.13
CA VAL A 235 10.53 -5.54 1.86
C VAL A 235 9.73 -6.79 2.15
N MET A 236 8.45 -6.62 2.43
CA MET A 236 7.57 -7.72 2.82
C MET A 236 7.09 -8.52 1.61
N PRO A 237 7.41 -9.84 1.52
CA PRO A 237 7.00 -10.67 0.38
C PRO A 237 5.48 -10.83 0.27
N HIS A 238 4.75 -10.86 1.39
CA HIS A 238 3.29 -11.04 1.37
C HIS A 238 2.53 -9.84 0.79
N ALA A 239 3.14 -8.67 0.72
CA ALA A 239 2.54 -7.51 0.05
C ALA A 239 2.63 -7.58 -1.49
N ILE A 240 3.31 -8.60 -2.03
CA ILE A 240 3.48 -8.82 -3.47
C ILE A 240 2.47 -9.85 -3.98
N TYR A 241 1.95 -10.69 -3.11
CA TYR A 241 0.95 -11.73 -3.39
C TYR A 241 -0.45 -11.16 -3.28
#